data_956e4437024f788af1c465fcc9c59730
#
_entry.id   956e4437024f788af1c465fcc9c59730
#
_cell.length_a   1.000
_cell.length_b   1.000
_cell.length_c   1.000
_cell.angle_alpha   90.00
_cell.angle_beta   90.00
_cell.angle_gamma   90.00
#
_symmetry.space_group_name_H-M   'P 1'
#
loop_
_entity.id
_entity.type
_entity.pdbx_description
1 polymer ?
#
loop_
_entity_poly.entity_id
_entity_poly.type
_entity_poly.pdbx_seq_one_letter_code
_entity_poly.pdbx_strand_id
1 'polypeptide(L)'
;MNLVLDIAWTHVRTRARQTAFAIAGVATGVGFSIMMAALMEGSQDDFMRQLIDALPHITVSDDHRNPPRQPAETVYAAAEIHGLTPETRRKGIKNPLAIMGALEAWLPGAVAPSVQTKGILRYASRDVPVTITGIDPLREPKVSQLATQMRQGALTSLYRTSNAMILGDRLADKIGARVGSNITVQTSAGARLNAQVVGMSHTGIRAVDESTTYVLLKTGQIIEQQTGLVNEMRIRVRDPLRAREIAARVEEETGYKSVSW
;
A
#
# COMPACT_ATOMS: atom_id res chain seq x y z
N MET A 1 25.83 -63.83 4.25
CA MET A 1 25.43 -62.95 5.37
C MET A 1 26.69 -62.23 5.80
N ASN A 2 26.69 -60.90 5.71
CA ASN A 2 27.95 -60.16 5.84
C ASN A 2 28.39 -60.05 7.31
N LEU A 3 29.55 -60.66 7.63
CA LEU A 3 30.19 -60.65 8.96
C LEU A 3 30.19 -59.25 9.61
N VAL A 4 30.34 -58.14 8.77
CA VAL A 4 30.33 -56.75 9.20
C VAL A 4 28.98 -56.34 9.77
N LEU A 5 27.86 -56.78 9.17
CA LEU A 5 26.50 -56.49 9.63
C LEU A 5 26.19 -57.22 10.96
N ASP A 6 26.65 -58.43 11.15
CA ASP A 6 26.46 -59.21 12.39
C ASP A 6 27.25 -58.57 13.55
N ILE A 7 28.47 -58.12 13.31
CA ILE A 7 29.29 -57.43 14.32
C ILE A 7 28.63 -56.08 14.68
N ALA A 8 28.18 -55.29 13.68
CA ALA A 8 27.50 -54.03 13.91
C ALA A 8 26.20 -54.20 14.71
N TRP A 9 25.38 -55.19 14.36
CA TRP A 9 24.14 -55.52 15.07
C TRP A 9 24.37 -55.94 16.52
N THR A 10 25.38 -56.78 16.78
CA THR A 10 25.75 -57.20 18.12
C THR A 10 26.22 -55.99 18.96
N HIS A 11 26.97 -55.07 18.37
CA HIS A 11 27.45 -53.86 19.05
C HIS A 11 26.31 -52.91 19.44
N VAL A 12 25.35 -52.71 18.54
CA VAL A 12 24.13 -51.91 18.79
C VAL A 12 23.29 -52.52 19.90
N ARG A 13 23.14 -53.86 19.89
CA ARG A 13 22.31 -54.57 20.89
C ARG A 13 22.93 -54.58 22.27
N THR A 14 24.26 -54.74 22.39
CA THR A 14 24.97 -54.75 23.68
C THR A 14 25.02 -53.35 24.34
N ARG A 15 24.93 -52.25 23.56
CA ARG A 15 24.92 -50.89 24.05
C ARG A 15 23.59 -50.16 23.75
N ALA A 16 22.49 -50.90 23.80
CA ALA A 16 21.16 -50.41 23.38
C ALA A 16 20.76 -49.07 24.04
N ARG A 17 21.07 -48.86 25.32
CA ARG A 17 20.76 -47.58 26.01
C ARG A 17 21.54 -46.42 25.44
N GLN A 18 22.84 -46.55 25.16
CA GLN A 18 23.65 -45.47 24.58
C GLN A 18 23.20 -45.16 23.15
N THR A 19 22.92 -46.18 22.37
CA THR A 19 22.43 -46.05 21.00
C THR A 19 21.06 -45.39 20.99
N ALA A 20 20.15 -45.74 21.90
CA ALA A 20 18.84 -45.10 22.02
C ALA A 20 18.96 -43.61 22.38
N PHE A 21 19.84 -43.22 23.30
CA PHE A 21 20.09 -41.82 23.62
C PHE A 21 20.71 -41.06 22.43
N ALA A 22 21.63 -41.65 21.69
CA ALA A 22 22.21 -41.01 20.51
C ALA A 22 21.17 -40.81 19.40
N ILE A 23 20.33 -41.83 19.14
CA ILE A 23 19.23 -41.70 18.17
C ILE A 23 18.22 -40.65 18.61
N ALA A 24 17.83 -40.64 19.90
CA ALA A 24 16.92 -39.65 20.42
C ALA A 24 17.49 -38.22 20.30
N GLY A 25 18.78 -38.02 20.58
CA GLY A 25 19.45 -36.74 20.42
C GLY A 25 19.45 -36.24 18.97
N VAL A 26 19.81 -37.11 18.03
CA VAL A 26 19.79 -36.79 16.59
C VAL A 26 18.34 -36.52 16.11
N ALA A 27 17.40 -37.38 16.48
CA ALA A 27 16.00 -37.24 16.11
C ALA A 27 15.41 -35.93 16.64
N THR A 28 15.71 -35.54 17.89
CA THR A 28 15.28 -34.27 18.48
C THR A 28 15.91 -33.08 17.75
N GLY A 29 17.22 -33.15 17.44
CA GLY A 29 17.91 -32.07 16.71
C GLY A 29 17.37 -31.87 15.30
N VAL A 30 17.18 -32.98 14.56
CA VAL A 30 16.59 -32.92 13.20
C VAL A 30 15.14 -32.47 13.28
N GLY A 31 14.34 -33.01 14.19
CA GLY A 31 12.94 -32.62 14.39
C GLY A 31 12.79 -31.13 14.73
N PHE A 32 13.65 -30.62 15.61
CA PHE A 32 13.68 -29.19 15.94
C PHE A 32 14.06 -28.32 14.73
N SER A 33 15.06 -28.73 13.93
CA SER A 33 15.47 -28.01 12.73
C SER A 33 14.36 -27.97 11.69
N ILE A 34 13.65 -29.07 11.45
CA ILE A 34 12.51 -29.11 10.52
C ILE A 34 11.37 -28.22 11.04
N MET A 35 11.06 -28.29 12.33
CA MET A 35 10.02 -27.46 12.94
C MET A 35 10.34 -25.96 12.81
N MET A 36 11.60 -25.56 13.07
CA MET A 36 12.03 -24.17 12.91
C MET A 36 11.97 -23.70 11.45
N ALA A 37 12.41 -24.55 10.51
CA ALA A 37 12.33 -24.23 9.08
C ALA A 37 10.88 -24.04 8.63
N ALA A 38 9.98 -24.95 9.01
CA ALA A 38 8.56 -24.85 8.68
C ALA A 38 7.88 -23.63 9.31
N LEU A 39 8.22 -23.30 10.57
CA LEU A 39 7.71 -22.10 11.24
C LEU A 39 8.17 -20.82 10.54
N MET A 40 9.45 -20.78 10.15
CA MET A 40 10.03 -19.62 9.47
C MET A 40 9.41 -19.43 8.08
N GLU A 41 9.27 -20.50 7.30
CA GLU A 41 8.64 -20.47 5.97
C GLU A 41 7.16 -20.07 6.06
N GLY A 42 6.40 -20.67 6.98
CA GLY A 42 5.00 -20.31 7.20
C GLY A 42 4.81 -18.87 7.64
N SER A 43 5.66 -18.38 8.54
CA SER A 43 5.62 -16.98 8.99
C SER A 43 5.96 -16.00 7.86
N GLN A 44 6.93 -16.35 7.00
CA GLN A 44 7.30 -15.51 5.86
C GLN A 44 6.18 -15.45 4.82
N ASP A 45 5.55 -16.59 4.52
CA ASP A 45 4.41 -16.66 3.59
C ASP A 45 3.21 -15.86 4.09
N ASP A 46 2.87 -15.96 5.37
CA ASP A 46 1.78 -15.21 5.97
C ASP A 46 2.05 -13.70 5.96
N PHE A 47 3.29 -13.29 6.26
CA PHE A 47 3.70 -11.89 6.19
C PHE A 47 3.61 -11.33 4.77
N MET A 48 4.10 -12.08 3.77
CA MET A 48 4.01 -11.69 2.37
C MET A 48 2.56 -11.57 1.91
N ARG A 49 1.70 -12.53 2.26
CA ARG A 49 0.26 -12.46 1.95
C ARG A 49 -0.41 -11.24 2.58
N GLN A 50 -0.12 -10.94 3.84
CA GLN A 50 -0.67 -9.75 4.51
C GLN A 50 -0.26 -8.47 3.81
N LEU A 51 0.99 -8.32 3.36
CA LEU A 51 1.44 -7.16 2.60
C LEU A 51 0.76 -7.06 1.24
N ILE A 52 0.71 -8.17 0.49
CA ILE A 52 0.07 -8.23 -0.83
C ILE A 52 -1.42 -7.87 -0.74
N ASP A 53 -2.10 -8.35 0.30
CA ASP A 53 -3.53 -8.12 0.45
C ASP A 53 -3.87 -6.72 0.99
N ALA A 54 -3.00 -6.13 1.81
CA ALA A 54 -3.25 -4.83 2.44
C ALA A 54 -3.04 -3.65 1.50
N LEU A 55 -2.11 -3.75 0.52
CA LEU A 55 -1.69 -2.65 -0.35
C LEU A 55 -2.17 -2.84 -1.79
N PRO A 56 -2.37 -1.76 -2.55
CA PRO A 56 -2.58 -1.86 -4.00
C PRO A 56 -1.32 -2.45 -4.64
N HIS A 57 -1.50 -3.28 -5.68
CA HIS A 57 -0.37 -3.97 -6.31
C HIS A 57 0.46 -3.07 -7.21
N ILE A 58 -0.16 -2.04 -7.79
CA ILE A 58 0.49 -1.06 -8.66
C ILE A 58 -0.02 0.33 -8.27
N THR A 59 0.91 1.26 -8.18
CA THR A 59 0.64 2.68 -7.95
C THR A 59 1.12 3.47 -9.15
N VAL A 60 0.22 4.24 -9.76
CA VAL A 60 0.53 5.14 -10.88
C VAL A 60 0.59 6.56 -10.35
N SER A 61 1.66 7.28 -10.61
CA SER A 61 1.88 8.65 -10.15
C SER A 61 2.53 9.52 -11.23
N ASP A 62 2.42 10.85 -11.07
CA ASP A 62 3.06 11.84 -11.96
C ASP A 62 4.44 12.29 -11.44
N ASP A 63 5.11 11.46 -10.63
CA ASP A 63 6.38 11.85 -9.97
C ASP A 63 7.55 12.03 -10.93
N HIS A 64 7.56 11.32 -12.05
CA HIS A 64 8.62 11.42 -13.06
C HIS A 64 8.03 11.27 -14.47
N ARG A 65 7.38 12.31 -14.94
CA ARG A 65 7.08 12.40 -16.36
C ARG A 65 8.36 12.80 -17.08
N ASN A 66 8.98 11.87 -17.79
CA ASN A 66 10.03 12.23 -18.75
C ASN A 66 9.45 13.26 -19.71
N PRO A 67 9.98 14.51 -19.76
CA PRO A 67 9.50 15.47 -20.73
C PRO A 67 9.64 14.83 -22.13
N PRO A 68 8.65 15.03 -23.01
CA PRO A 68 8.78 14.54 -24.38
C PRO A 68 10.09 15.09 -24.96
N ARG A 69 10.88 14.20 -25.56
CA ARG A 69 12.15 14.60 -26.19
C ARG A 69 11.89 15.77 -27.13
N GLN A 70 12.63 16.83 -26.93
CA GLN A 70 12.50 18.00 -27.77
C GLN A 70 12.92 17.66 -29.19
N PRO A 71 12.32 18.23 -30.26
CA PRO A 71 12.74 17.98 -31.65
C PRO A 71 14.24 18.21 -31.85
N ALA A 72 14.84 19.17 -31.15
CA ALA A 72 16.27 19.43 -31.19
C ALA A 72 17.12 18.25 -30.65
N GLU A 73 16.66 17.52 -29.62
CA GLU A 73 17.36 16.35 -29.07
C GLU A 73 17.29 15.12 -29.98
N THR A 74 16.32 15.07 -30.90
CA THR A 74 16.19 14.00 -31.87
C THR A 74 17.04 14.21 -33.09
N VAL A 75 17.41 15.47 -33.42
CA VAL A 75 18.15 15.84 -34.63
C VAL A 75 19.64 16.09 -34.35
N TYR A 76 19.96 16.60 -33.16
CA TYR A 76 21.33 16.98 -32.76
C TYR A 76 21.83 16.13 -31.62
N ALA A 77 23.08 15.69 -31.65
CA ALA A 77 23.72 14.91 -30.59
C ALA A 77 23.92 15.69 -29.28
N ALA A 78 23.90 17.02 -29.32
CA ALA A 78 23.88 17.93 -28.19
C ALA A 78 23.09 19.17 -28.58
N ALA A 79 22.03 19.49 -27.80
CA ALA A 79 21.24 20.72 -27.95
C ALA A 79 21.31 21.50 -26.62
N GLU A 80 21.86 22.70 -26.66
CA GLU A 80 21.85 23.62 -25.54
C GLU A 80 20.64 24.57 -25.71
N ILE A 81 19.66 24.46 -24.81
CA ILE A 81 18.44 25.25 -24.88
C ILE A 81 18.50 26.35 -23.84
N HIS A 82 18.66 27.60 -24.28
CA HIS A 82 18.64 28.77 -23.42
C HIS A 82 17.21 29.33 -23.30
N GLY A 83 16.85 29.86 -22.12
CA GLY A 83 15.60 30.57 -21.90
C GLY A 83 14.37 29.70 -21.57
N LEU A 84 14.57 28.47 -21.18
CA LEU A 84 13.48 27.65 -20.63
C LEU A 84 13.00 28.26 -19.31
N THR A 85 11.86 28.90 -19.32
CA THR A 85 11.13 29.22 -18.10
C THR A 85 10.50 27.93 -17.59
N PRO A 86 10.81 27.49 -16.35
CA PRO A 86 10.13 26.32 -15.79
C PRO A 86 8.63 26.60 -15.74
N GLU A 87 7.88 25.93 -16.60
CA GLU A 87 6.42 25.95 -16.50
C GLU A 87 6.04 25.27 -15.19
N THR A 88 5.42 26.03 -14.28
CA THR A 88 4.86 25.46 -13.04
C THR A 88 3.68 24.57 -13.42
N ARG A 89 3.98 23.39 -13.94
CA ARG A 89 2.96 22.40 -14.29
C ARG A 89 2.33 21.88 -13.02
N ARG A 90 1.02 21.97 -12.94
CA ARG A 90 0.27 21.26 -11.89
C ARG A 90 0.57 19.78 -12.03
N LYS A 91 1.28 19.23 -11.03
CA LYS A 91 1.54 17.79 -10.94
C LYS A 91 0.21 17.06 -10.75
N GLY A 92 0.03 15.99 -11.48
CA GLY A 92 -1.14 15.14 -11.34
C GLY A 92 -1.56 14.48 -12.66
N ILE A 93 -2.26 13.37 -12.52
CA ILE A 93 -2.79 12.58 -13.64
C ILE A 93 -4.00 13.32 -14.21
N LYS A 94 -3.91 13.70 -15.48
CA LYS A 94 -4.97 14.38 -16.21
C LYS A 94 -5.98 13.38 -16.77
N ASN A 95 -7.25 13.77 -16.80
CA ASN A 95 -8.34 12.93 -17.32
C ASN A 95 -8.37 11.52 -16.71
N PRO A 96 -8.39 11.40 -15.36
CA PRO A 96 -8.28 10.09 -14.71
C PRO A 96 -9.39 9.12 -15.13
N LEU A 97 -10.58 9.61 -15.46
CA LEU A 97 -11.70 8.78 -15.91
C LEU A 97 -11.43 8.11 -17.27
N ALA A 98 -10.83 8.85 -18.21
CA ALA A 98 -10.48 8.31 -19.52
C ALA A 98 -9.38 7.25 -19.41
N ILE A 99 -8.35 7.52 -18.60
CA ILE A 99 -7.26 6.58 -18.34
C ILE A 99 -7.80 5.31 -17.66
N MET A 100 -8.67 5.47 -16.65
CA MET A 100 -9.30 4.32 -15.99
C MET A 100 -10.10 3.48 -16.97
N GLY A 101 -10.89 4.10 -17.86
CA GLY A 101 -11.66 3.38 -18.87
C GLY A 101 -10.77 2.61 -19.84
N ALA A 102 -9.64 3.20 -20.29
CA ALA A 102 -8.66 2.52 -21.13
C ALA A 102 -8.00 1.34 -20.41
N LEU A 103 -7.60 1.52 -19.16
CA LEU A 103 -6.99 0.45 -18.35
C LEU A 103 -7.98 -0.66 -18.04
N GLU A 104 -9.21 -0.35 -17.64
CA GLU A 104 -10.25 -1.33 -17.32
C GLU A 104 -10.63 -2.22 -18.53
N ALA A 105 -10.36 -1.77 -19.76
CA ALA A 105 -10.66 -2.54 -20.96
C ALA A 105 -9.79 -3.80 -21.13
N TRP A 106 -8.57 -3.79 -20.64
CA TRP A 106 -7.63 -4.91 -20.79
C TRP A 106 -7.05 -5.44 -19.46
N LEU A 107 -7.10 -4.63 -18.41
CA LEU A 107 -6.49 -4.97 -17.13
C LEU A 107 -7.29 -6.06 -16.41
N PRO A 108 -6.66 -7.19 -16.04
CA PRO A 108 -7.34 -8.22 -15.23
C PRO A 108 -7.40 -7.81 -13.76
N GLY A 109 -8.12 -6.74 -13.43
CA GLY A 109 -8.11 -6.16 -12.09
C GLY A 109 -9.08 -4.99 -11.93
N ALA A 110 -8.81 -4.16 -10.95
CA ALA A 110 -9.56 -2.96 -10.67
C ALA A 110 -8.66 -1.74 -10.53
N VAL A 111 -9.18 -0.57 -10.89
CA VAL A 111 -8.49 0.71 -10.80
C VAL A 111 -9.31 1.68 -9.96
N ALA A 112 -8.68 2.39 -9.04
CA ALA A 112 -9.30 3.45 -8.27
C ALA A 112 -8.42 4.72 -8.26
N PRO A 113 -9.03 5.88 -8.49
CA PRO A 113 -8.33 7.16 -8.40
C PRO A 113 -8.15 7.54 -6.93
N SER A 114 -7.04 8.19 -6.61
CA SER A 114 -6.72 8.65 -5.28
C SER A 114 -6.04 10.02 -5.32
N VAL A 115 -6.24 10.80 -4.27
CA VAL A 115 -5.50 12.04 -4.04
C VAL A 115 -4.84 11.93 -2.68
N GLN A 116 -3.51 11.91 -2.67
CA GLN A 116 -2.73 11.85 -1.44
C GLN A 116 -2.08 13.21 -1.17
N THR A 117 -2.29 13.75 0.03
CA THR A 117 -1.65 14.98 0.49
C THR A 117 -1.20 14.84 1.93
N LYS A 118 -0.18 15.62 2.30
CA LYS A 118 0.31 15.68 3.68
C LYS A 118 -0.29 16.88 4.38
N GLY A 119 -0.57 16.72 5.67
CA GLY A 119 -1.12 17.80 6.47
C GLY A 119 -0.83 17.60 7.95
N ILE A 120 -1.27 18.58 8.73
CA ILE A 120 -1.25 18.55 10.19
C ILE A 120 -2.70 18.51 10.66
N LEU A 121 -3.02 17.48 11.42
CA LEU A 121 -4.30 17.31 12.07
C LEU A 121 -4.23 17.92 13.47
N ARG A 122 -5.16 18.82 13.76
CA ARG A 122 -5.28 19.51 15.06
C ARG A 122 -6.56 19.11 15.77
N TYR A 123 -6.41 18.60 16.99
CA TYR A 123 -7.54 18.28 17.87
C TYR A 123 -7.12 18.41 19.34
N ALA A 124 -7.96 19.06 20.18
CA ALA A 124 -7.73 19.24 21.61
C ALA A 124 -6.30 19.69 21.96
N SER A 125 -5.78 20.71 21.23
CA SER A 125 -4.42 21.26 21.41
C SER A 125 -3.28 20.29 21.06
N ARG A 126 -3.58 19.20 20.35
CA ARG A 126 -2.57 18.28 19.82
C ARG A 126 -2.47 18.45 18.31
N ASP A 127 -1.25 18.57 17.82
CA ASP A 127 -0.91 18.65 16.40
C ASP A 127 -0.18 17.36 16.00
N VAL A 128 -0.71 16.64 15.02
CA VAL A 128 -0.12 15.38 14.55
C VAL A 128 0.01 15.44 13.02
N PRO A 129 1.19 15.15 12.46
CA PRO A 129 1.36 15.04 11.02
C PRO A 129 0.59 13.83 10.51
N VAL A 130 -0.15 14.01 9.42
CA VAL A 130 -0.98 12.97 8.82
C VAL A 130 -0.86 12.99 7.30
N THR A 131 -1.06 11.83 6.72
CA THR A 131 -1.31 11.65 5.29
C THR A 131 -2.81 11.58 5.07
N ILE A 132 -3.32 12.47 4.23
CA ILE A 132 -4.74 12.53 3.90
C ILE A 132 -4.92 11.89 2.53
N THR A 133 -5.73 10.84 2.47
CA THR A 133 -5.99 10.10 1.24
C THR A 133 -7.44 10.31 0.83
N GLY A 134 -7.65 11.01 -0.28
CA GLY A 134 -8.95 11.15 -0.92
C GLY A 134 -9.28 9.90 -1.72
N ILE A 135 -10.39 9.25 -1.40
CA ILE A 135 -10.81 7.98 -2.00
C ILE A 135 -12.22 8.07 -2.58
N ASP A 136 -12.51 7.18 -3.52
CA ASP A 136 -13.88 6.90 -3.96
C ASP A 136 -14.41 5.67 -3.19
N PRO A 137 -15.36 5.84 -2.25
CA PRO A 137 -15.89 4.76 -1.42
C PRO A 137 -16.50 3.59 -2.18
N LEU A 138 -16.92 3.77 -3.44
CA LEU A 138 -17.49 2.70 -4.27
C LEU A 138 -16.41 1.89 -5.01
N ARG A 139 -15.29 2.52 -5.34
CA ARG A 139 -14.18 1.87 -6.05
C ARG A 139 -13.11 1.32 -5.11
N GLU A 140 -12.93 1.95 -3.97
CA GLU A 140 -11.93 1.56 -2.95
C GLU A 140 -11.98 0.09 -2.55
N PRO A 141 -13.16 -0.53 -2.29
CA PRO A 141 -13.23 -1.95 -1.90
C PRO A 141 -12.71 -2.91 -2.98
N LYS A 142 -12.59 -2.45 -4.23
CA LYS A 142 -12.08 -3.28 -5.33
C LYS A 142 -10.55 -3.30 -5.39
N VAL A 143 -9.89 -2.28 -4.83
CA VAL A 143 -8.43 -2.12 -4.91
C VAL A 143 -7.72 -2.27 -3.57
N SER A 144 -8.44 -2.11 -2.45
CA SER A 144 -7.89 -2.27 -1.11
C SER A 144 -8.85 -3.01 -0.19
N GLN A 145 -8.36 -3.47 0.95
CA GLN A 145 -9.17 -4.11 1.99
C GLN A 145 -9.73 -3.10 3.01
N LEU A 146 -9.61 -1.80 2.76
CA LEU A 146 -10.03 -0.77 3.71
C LEU A 146 -11.48 -0.93 4.17
N ALA A 147 -12.38 -1.41 3.29
CA ALA A 147 -13.78 -1.64 3.64
C ALA A 147 -13.97 -2.70 4.73
N THR A 148 -13.18 -3.77 4.70
CA THR A 148 -13.20 -4.85 5.71
C THR A 148 -12.43 -4.48 6.97
N GLN A 149 -11.55 -3.50 6.88
CA GLN A 149 -10.72 -3.00 7.97
C GLN A 149 -11.39 -1.86 8.77
N MET A 150 -12.65 -1.55 8.49
CA MET A 150 -13.41 -0.58 9.27
C MET A 150 -13.82 -1.15 10.63
N ARG A 151 -13.37 -0.52 11.71
CA ARG A 151 -13.80 -0.87 13.08
C ARG A 151 -15.11 -0.18 13.47
N GLN A 152 -15.27 1.07 13.05
CA GLN A 152 -16.48 1.87 13.33
C GLN A 152 -16.87 2.64 12.07
N GLY A 153 -18.16 2.71 11.78
CA GLY A 153 -18.68 3.34 10.57
C GLY A 153 -18.49 2.45 9.33
N ALA A 154 -18.61 3.04 8.16
CA ALA A 154 -18.40 2.40 6.86
C ALA A 154 -17.76 3.40 5.90
N LEU A 155 -17.13 2.93 4.80
CA LEU A 155 -16.57 3.82 3.78
C LEU A 155 -17.64 4.75 3.17
N THR A 156 -18.85 4.23 2.99
CA THR A 156 -19.99 5.00 2.49
C THR A 156 -20.43 6.13 3.41
N SER A 157 -20.01 6.11 4.69
CA SER A 157 -20.25 7.23 5.61
C SER A 157 -19.55 8.51 5.18
N LEU A 158 -18.54 8.44 4.32
CA LEU A 158 -17.91 9.62 3.70
C LEU A 158 -18.87 10.44 2.84
N TYR A 159 -19.96 9.86 2.36
CA TYR A 159 -20.99 10.58 1.60
C TYR A 159 -21.99 11.36 2.49
N ARG A 160 -22.00 11.14 3.81
CA ARG A 160 -22.96 11.78 4.70
C ARG A 160 -22.78 13.30 4.80
N THR A 161 -21.52 13.74 4.80
CA THR A 161 -21.17 15.16 4.83
C THR A 161 -20.00 15.42 3.90
N SER A 162 -19.94 16.62 3.31
CA SER A 162 -18.82 17.04 2.44
C SER A 162 -17.47 17.02 3.14
N ASN A 163 -17.45 17.13 4.46
CA ASN A 163 -16.26 17.21 5.28
C ASN A 163 -16.09 15.95 6.18
N ALA A 164 -16.65 14.82 5.73
CA ALA A 164 -16.50 13.55 6.44
C ALA A 164 -15.06 13.04 6.36
N MET A 165 -14.57 12.47 7.47
CA MET A 165 -13.23 11.90 7.59
C MET A 165 -13.26 10.58 8.34
N ILE A 166 -12.47 9.62 7.86
CA ILE A 166 -12.17 8.36 8.56
C ILE A 166 -10.75 8.46 9.08
N LEU A 167 -10.53 8.11 10.34
CA LEU A 167 -9.22 8.08 10.98
C LEU A 167 -8.73 6.65 11.15
N GLY A 168 -7.40 6.45 11.15
CA GLY A 168 -6.82 5.26 11.73
C GLY A 168 -7.14 5.21 13.24
N ASP A 169 -7.46 4.03 13.77
CA ASP A 169 -7.86 3.87 15.17
C ASP A 169 -6.76 4.32 16.14
N ARG A 170 -5.49 3.97 15.85
CA ARG A 170 -4.35 4.40 16.67
C ARG A 170 -4.13 5.92 16.64
N LEU A 171 -4.40 6.55 15.51
CA LEU A 171 -4.36 8.01 15.40
C LEU A 171 -5.47 8.63 16.26
N ALA A 172 -6.67 8.08 16.17
CA ALA A 172 -7.82 8.54 16.97
C ALA A 172 -7.55 8.42 18.48
N ASP A 173 -7.00 7.28 18.93
CA ASP A 173 -6.59 7.06 20.33
C ASP A 173 -5.51 8.06 20.76
N LYS A 174 -4.50 8.28 19.92
CA LYS A 174 -3.38 9.20 20.19
C LYS A 174 -3.84 10.63 20.43
N ILE A 175 -4.85 11.10 19.70
CA ILE A 175 -5.38 12.46 19.85
C ILE A 175 -6.59 12.54 20.79
N GLY A 176 -7.20 11.39 21.14
CA GLY A 176 -8.40 11.31 21.94
C GLY A 176 -9.69 11.61 21.19
N ALA A 177 -9.69 11.47 19.85
CA ALA A 177 -10.88 11.70 19.02
C ALA A 177 -11.78 10.46 18.96
N ARG A 178 -13.07 10.69 18.73
CA ARG A 178 -14.10 9.66 18.58
C ARG A 178 -14.96 9.94 17.35
N VAL A 179 -15.72 8.95 16.91
CA VAL A 179 -16.73 9.18 15.87
C VAL A 179 -17.67 10.31 16.34
N GLY A 180 -17.89 11.28 15.45
CA GLY A 180 -18.61 12.52 15.76
C GLY A 180 -17.73 13.70 16.16
N SER A 181 -16.44 13.50 16.46
CA SER A 181 -15.52 14.60 16.78
C SER A 181 -15.29 15.50 15.56
N ASN A 182 -15.17 16.81 15.78
CA ASN A 182 -14.77 17.77 14.76
C ASN A 182 -13.28 18.05 14.88
N ILE A 183 -12.56 17.86 13.79
CA ILE A 183 -11.10 17.96 13.70
C ILE A 183 -10.74 19.02 12.64
N THR A 184 -9.74 19.84 12.94
CA THR A 184 -9.19 20.76 11.95
C THR A 184 -7.95 20.14 11.30
N VAL A 185 -7.92 20.13 9.97
CA VAL A 185 -6.76 19.68 9.20
C VAL A 185 -6.24 20.87 8.40
N GLN A 186 -4.92 21.05 8.43
CA GLN A 186 -4.21 22.01 7.61
C GLN A 186 -3.25 21.28 6.69
N THR A 187 -3.41 21.44 5.37
CA THR A 187 -2.54 20.77 4.38
C THR A 187 -1.29 21.59 4.11
N SER A 188 -0.30 20.95 3.47
CA SER A 188 0.93 21.59 2.99
C SER A 188 0.64 22.68 1.93
N ALA A 189 -0.47 22.55 1.20
CA ALA A 189 -0.95 23.58 0.25
C ALA A 189 -1.57 24.81 0.94
N GLY A 190 -1.62 24.84 2.28
CA GLY A 190 -2.20 25.95 3.06
C GLY A 190 -3.72 25.88 3.24
N ALA A 191 -4.38 24.90 2.64
CA ALA A 191 -5.82 24.73 2.80
C ALA A 191 -6.16 24.24 4.22
N ARG A 192 -7.30 24.74 4.75
CA ARG A 192 -7.85 24.29 6.04
C ARG A 192 -9.18 23.60 5.82
N LEU A 193 -9.36 22.46 6.48
CA LEU A 193 -10.58 21.68 6.47
C LEU A 193 -11.02 21.40 7.90
N ASN A 194 -12.26 21.76 8.23
CA ASN A 194 -12.90 21.28 9.46
C ASN A 194 -13.68 20.02 9.09
N ALA A 195 -13.18 18.87 9.53
CA ALA A 195 -13.72 17.57 9.20
C ALA A 195 -14.42 16.94 10.39
N GLN A 196 -15.52 16.23 10.13
CA GLN A 196 -16.20 15.40 11.12
C GLN A 196 -15.74 13.95 10.98
N VAL A 197 -15.34 13.33 12.07
CA VAL A 197 -14.98 11.91 12.10
C VAL A 197 -16.25 11.06 11.95
N VAL A 198 -16.35 10.30 10.89
CA VAL A 198 -17.50 9.43 10.58
C VAL A 198 -17.20 7.94 10.71
N GLY A 199 -15.93 7.59 10.91
CA GLY A 199 -15.51 6.20 11.06
C GLY A 199 -14.07 6.07 11.51
N MET A 200 -13.69 4.84 11.87
CA MET A 200 -12.33 4.44 12.26
C MET A 200 -11.93 3.18 11.52
N SER A 201 -10.71 3.16 10.99
CA SER A 201 -10.11 2.02 10.30
C SER A 201 -8.97 1.42 11.12
N HIS A 202 -8.76 0.11 10.95
CA HIS A 202 -7.64 -0.61 11.54
C HIS A 202 -7.03 -1.54 10.50
N THR A 203 -5.91 -1.14 9.94
CA THR A 203 -5.23 -1.93 8.90
C THR A 203 -4.33 -3.03 9.49
N GLY A 204 -4.00 -2.94 10.77
CA GLY A 204 -3.01 -3.79 11.43
C GLY A 204 -1.57 -3.32 11.22
N ILE A 205 -1.34 -2.37 10.30
CA ILE A 205 -0.03 -1.77 10.05
C ILE A 205 0.06 -0.49 10.89
N ARG A 206 0.87 -0.53 11.93
CA ARG A 206 0.99 0.55 12.91
C ARG A 206 1.26 1.92 12.27
N ALA A 207 2.19 1.98 11.33
CA ALA A 207 2.56 3.22 10.66
C ALA A 207 1.37 3.84 9.90
N VAL A 208 0.53 3.03 9.28
CA VAL A 208 -0.69 3.47 8.56
C VAL A 208 -1.75 3.93 9.56
N ASP A 209 -2.02 3.11 10.59
CA ASP A 209 -3.05 3.39 11.59
C ASP A 209 -2.75 4.63 12.45
N GLU A 210 -1.46 5.01 12.61
CA GLU A 210 -1.04 6.21 13.37
C GLU A 210 -0.97 7.49 12.54
N SER A 211 -0.95 7.41 11.19
CA SER A 211 -0.67 8.57 10.35
C SER A 211 -1.64 8.79 9.18
N THR A 212 -2.51 7.83 8.86
CA THR A 212 -3.35 7.94 7.67
C THR A 212 -4.79 8.30 8.03
N THR A 213 -5.36 9.19 7.21
CA THR A 213 -6.76 9.59 7.27
C THR A 213 -7.38 9.51 5.88
N TYR A 214 -8.68 9.17 5.82
CA TYR A 214 -9.37 9.05 4.54
C TYR A 214 -10.50 10.07 4.46
N VAL A 215 -10.60 10.70 3.31
CA VAL A 215 -11.65 11.66 2.96
C VAL A 215 -12.26 11.29 1.61
N LEU A 216 -13.38 11.91 1.25
CA LEU A 216 -13.94 11.74 -0.08
C LEU A 216 -12.93 12.26 -1.13
N LEU A 217 -12.81 11.59 -2.28
CA LEU A 217 -11.91 11.99 -3.38
C LEU A 217 -12.07 13.48 -3.74
N LYS A 218 -13.31 13.92 -3.86
CA LYS A 218 -13.63 15.31 -4.17
C LYS A 218 -13.11 16.29 -3.10
N THR A 219 -13.21 15.91 -1.83
CA THR A 219 -12.66 16.70 -0.71
C THR A 219 -11.13 16.74 -0.80
N GLY A 220 -10.48 15.60 -1.08
CA GLY A 220 -9.03 15.53 -1.31
C GLY A 220 -8.57 16.46 -2.43
N GLN A 221 -9.28 16.49 -3.57
CA GLN A 221 -9.00 17.37 -4.69
C GLN A 221 -9.13 18.86 -4.32
N ILE A 222 -10.14 19.21 -3.51
CA ILE A 222 -10.36 20.59 -3.07
C ILE A 222 -9.23 21.07 -2.15
N ILE A 223 -8.84 20.26 -1.16
CA ILE A 223 -7.78 20.63 -0.20
C ILE A 223 -6.38 20.65 -0.82
N GLU A 224 -6.16 19.87 -1.89
CA GLU A 224 -4.92 19.92 -2.70
C GLU A 224 -4.97 21.02 -3.77
N GLN A 225 -6.09 21.75 -3.89
CA GLN A 225 -6.32 22.79 -4.90
C GLN A 225 -6.16 22.26 -6.35
N GLN A 226 -6.46 20.98 -6.57
CA GLN A 226 -6.31 20.30 -7.85
C GLN A 226 -7.63 19.66 -8.31
N THR A 227 -8.66 20.47 -8.46
CA THR A 227 -9.98 19.97 -8.90
C THR A 227 -9.88 19.30 -10.28
N GLY A 228 -10.43 18.07 -10.38
CA GLY A 228 -10.42 17.29 -11.62
C GLY A 228 -9.12 16.52 -11.91
N LEU A 229 -8.09 16.68 -11.10
CA LEU A 229 -6.85 15.91 -11.16
C LEU A 229 -6.80 14.89 -10.03
N VAL A 230 -6.02 13.84 -10.23
CA VAL A 230 -5.62 12.92 -9.16
C VAL A 230 -4.09 12.81 -9.19
N ASN A 231 -3.47 12.65 -8.05
CA ASN A 231 -2.02 12.51 -8.00
C ASN A 231 -1.57 11.04 -7.92
N GLU A 232 -2.53 10.15 -7.73
CA GLU A 232 -2.29 8.73 -7.63
C GLU A 232 -3.45 7.94 -8.22
N MET A 233 -3.15 6.84 -8.92
CA MET A 233 -4.12 5.82 -9.27
C MET A 233 -3.64 4.49 -8.71
N ARG A 234 -4.51 3.79 -8.00
CA ARG A 234 -4.21 2.50 -7.36
C ARG A 234 -4.84 1.38 -8.14
N ILE A 235 -4.05 0.35 -8.41
CA ILE A 235 -4.46 -0.79 -9.21
C ILE A 235 -4.27 -2.06 -8.40
N ARG A 236 -5.30 -2.90 -8.37
CA ARG A 236 -5.23 -4.25 -7.85
C ARG A 236 -5.41 -5.24 -8.99
N VAL A 237 -4.42 -6.07 -9.24
CA VAL A 237 -4.45 -7.12 -10.26
C VAL A 237 -4.84 -8.45 -9.64
N ARG A 238 -5.39 -9.37 -10.46
CA ARG A 238 -5.77 -10.70 -9.97
C ARG A 238 -4.56 -11.55 -9.61
N ASP A 239 -3.48 -11.42 -10.36
CA ASP A 239 -2.22 -12.13 -10.12
C ASP A 239 -1.14 -11.12 -9.67
N PRO A 240 -0.84 -11.05 -8.37
CA PRO A 240 0.16 -10.13 -7.84
C PRO A 240 1.57 -10.37 -8.36
N LEU A 241 1.91 -11.61 -8.75
CA LEU A 241 3.24 -11.93 -9.26
C LEU A 241 3.52 -11.29 -10.64
N ARG A 242 2.46 -10.99 -11.39
CA ARG A 242 2.57 -10.28 -12.67
C ARG A 242 2.45 -8.76 -12.54
N ALA A 243 2.36 -8.24 -11.33
CA ALA A 243 2.18 -6.80 -11.10
C ALA A 243 3.29 -5.96 -11.75
N ARG A 244 4.54 -6.44 -11.73
CA ARG A 244 5.68 -5.75 -12.34
C ARG A 244 5.57 -5.65 -13.88
N GLU A 245 5.18 -6.74 -14.53
CA GLU A 245 4.96 -6.77 -15.99
C GLU A 245 3.82 -5.84 -16.39
N ILE A 246 2.71 -5.91 -15.63
CA ILE A 246 1.54 -5.07 -15.87
C ILE A 246 1.86 -3.59 -15.60
N ALA A 247 2.64 -3.27 -14.56
CA ALA A 247 3.05 -1.91 -14.28
C ALA A 247 3.85 -1.29 -15.44
N ALA A 248 4.79 -2.03 -16.02
CA ALA A 248 5.54 -1.57 -17.19
C ALA A 248 4.63 -1.26 -18.39
N ARG A 249 3.63 -2.11 -18.65
CA ARG A 249 2.65 -1.87 -19.70
C ARG A 249 1.75 -0.67 -19.41
N VAL A 250 1.30 -0.50 -18.17
CA VAL A 250 0.54 0.69 -17.74
C VAL A 250 1.35 1.96 -17.94
N GLU A 251 2.64 1.95 -17.62
CA GLU A 251 3.55 3.08 -17.83
C GLU A 251 3.70 3.42 -19.31
N GLU A 252 3.88 2.42 -20.16
CA GLU A 252 3.99 2.60 -21.63
C GLU A 252 2.71 3.20 -22.21
N GLU A 253 1.55 2.72 -21.80
CA GLU A 253 0.25 3.15 -22.33
C GLU A 253 -0.18 4.53 -21.80
N THR A 254 0.08 4.82 -20.53
CA THR A 254 -0.39 6.06 -19.88
C THR A 254 0.64 7.18 -19.91
N GLY A 255 1.93 6.87 -20.05
CA GLY A 255 3.04 7.81 -19.92
C GLY A 255 3.27 8.32 -18.51
N TYR A 256 2.62 7.72 -17.50
CA TYR A 256 2.81 8.02 -16.09
C TYR A 256 3.63 6.92 -15.42
N LYS A 257 4.46 7.31 -14.42
CA LYS A 257 5.27 6.35 -13.69
C LYS A 257 4.38 5.35 -12.96
N SER A 258 4.63 4.07 -13.20
CA SER A 258 3.90 2.97 -12.60
C SER A 258 4.86 2.09 -11.81
N VAL A 259 4.64 1.99 -10.51
CA VAL A 259 5.48 1.22 -9.60
C VAL A 259 4.67 0.07 -9.03
N SER A 260 5.23 -1.14 -9.11
CA SER A 260 4.73 -2.29 -8.35
C SER A 260 5.41 -2.35 -6.99
N TRP A 261 4.72 -2.91 -6.03
CA TRP A 261 5.25 -3.20 -4.69
C TRP A 261 6.50 -4.06 -4.73
#